data_d8bccd91bb6ad7e9bcc222b9b8e95a5e
#
_entry.id   d8bccd91bb6ad7e9bcc222b9b8e95a5e
#
_cell.length_a   1.000
_cell.length_b   1.000
_cell.length_c   1.000
_cell.angle_alpha   90.00
_cell.angle_beta   90.00
_cell.angle_gamma   90.00
#
_symmetry.space_group_name_H-M   'P 1'
#
loop_
_entity.id
_entity.type
_entity.pdbx_description
1 polymer ?
#
loop_
_entity_poly.entity_id
_entity_poly.type
_entity_poly.pdbx_seq_one_letter_code
_entity_poly.pdbx_strand_id
1 'polypeptide(L)'
;MRWALLALAIPGASQSALADAPRLGPFELPKPRELTVFRNDEAFNPYEALNGSFTSPETCAAVPDGLWVEAEGKGDCIRYYPQALADGGNPTVLVYFGGDVMLRNAKGVRFITDSYIRQSPATIGAEMAEWAKKAGHPVIFMARPGIYGSSGNHNNRRHTREIALMDGALDQIRQKYNISSFILTGHSAGGQIVASLMNRRKDVSAAVITSGLVSVKQVSAFWERRRKIPGKLLYNAAEFYDPITEIERISTDPRPDIYVISDPEGRVVPFFSQLFYVRRLRAAGFEPHHIYAQATDRQRHLLAYHGRLAAALIAQGRSEVEIRRAVHEMDLEQFK
;
A
#
# COMPACT_ATOMS: atom_id res chain seq x y z
N MET A 1 21.94 -16.88 42.75
CA MET A 1 22.37 -15.75 41.90
C MET A 1 21.14 -15.10 41.33
N ARG A 2 20.81 -13.90 41.81
CA ARG A 2 19.63 -13.12 41.32
C ARG A 2 20.08 -12.23 40.16
N TRP A 3 19.50 -12.40 39.01
CA TRP A 3 19.70 -11.50 37.87
C TRP A 3 18.73 -10.32 38.00
N ALA A 4 19.31 -9.15 38.21
CA ALA A 4 18.55 -7.90 38.18
C ALA A 4 18.26 -7.50 36.71
N LEU A 5 17.00 -7.41 36.37
CA LEU A 5 16.52 -6.81 35.14
C LEU A 5 16.66 -5.28 35.24
N LEU A 6 17.64 -4.72 34.54
CA LEU A 6 17.71 -3.28 34.32
C LEU A 6 16.64 -2.92 33.25
N ALA A 7 15.56 -2.32 33.69
CA ALA A 7 14.62 -1.64 32.81
C ALA A 7 15.27 -0.34 32.33
N LEU A 8 15.73 -0.32 31.09
CA LEU A 8 16.08 0.92 30.38
C LEU A 8 14.81 1.72 30.14
N ALA A 9 14.60 2.77 30.90
CA ALA A 9 13.58 3.77 30.64
C ALA A 9 13.92 4.50 29.34
N ILE A 10 13.15 4.26 28.29
CA ILE A 10 13.17 5.04 27.07
C ILE A 10 12.61 6.42 27.44
N PRO A 11 13.36 7.53 27.21
CA PRO A 11 12.84 8.85 27.48
C PRO A 11 11.60 9.10 26.63
N GLY A 12 10.52 9.48 27.27
CA GLY A 12 9.21 9.71 26.69
C GLY A 12 9.28 10.68 25.50
N ALA A 13 9.11 10.16 24.31
CA ALA A 13 8.73 10.98 23.16
C ALA A 13 7.38 11.59 23.49
N SER A 14 7.36 12.90 23.60
CA SER A 14 6.31 13.73 24.13
C SER A 14 4.94 13.43 23.49
N GLN A 15 3.95 13.12 24.31
CA GLN A 15 2.53 13.09 23.94
C GLN A 15 2.03 14.42 23.35
N SER A 16 2.79 15.50 23.47
CA SER A 16 2.48 16.83 22.91
C SER A 16 2.54 16.88 21.38
N ALA A 17 3.40 16.11 20.71
CA ALA A 17 3.50 16.14 19.24
C ALA A 17 2.26 15.55 18.51
N LEU A 18 1.48 14.72 19.18
CA LEU A 18 0.25 14.12 18.64
C LEU A 18 -0.98 15.03 18.78
N ALA A 19 -0.96 15.94 19.77
CA ALA A 19 -2.07 16.88 20.00
C ALA A 19 -2.18 17.96 18.90
N ASP A 20 -1.05 18.31 18.27
CA ASP A 20 -0.94 19.36 17.24
C ASP A 20 -0.90 18.82 15.80
N ALA A 21 -1.18 17.54 15.59
CA ALA A 21 -1.21 16.96 14.24
C ALA A 21 -2.26 17.69 13.38
N PRO A 22 -1.90 18.09 12.14
CA PRO A 22 -2.80 18.87 11.30
C PRO A 22 -4.08 18.11 10.98
N ARG A 23 -5.18 18.84 10.92
CA ARG A 23 -6.50 18.31 10.57
C ARG A 23 -7.12 19.16 9.48
N LEU A 24 -7.94 18.54 8.65
CA LEU A 24 -8.64 19.22 7.56
C LEU A 24 -10.13 18.93 7.68
N GLY A 25 -10.93 19.97 7.73
CA GLY A 25 -12.40 19.88 7.84
C GLY A 25 -13.01 19.06 6.68
N PRO A 26 -14.27 18.60 6.85
CA PRO A 26 -14.91 17.74 5.84
C PRO A 26 -15.01 18.39 4.46
N PHE A 27 -15.23 19.71 4.42
CA PHE A 27 -15.40 20.50 3.19
C PHE A 27 -14.24 21.49 2.94
N GLU A 28 -13.24 21.48 3.81
CA GLU A 28 -12.06 22.32 3.64
C GLU A 28 -11.19 21.81 2.50
N LEU A 29 -10.75 22.71 1.63
CA LEU A 29 -9.89 22.35 0.51
C LEU A 29 -8.44 22.17 0.98
N PRO A 30 -7.74 21.15 0.46
CA PRO A 30 -6.31 20.99 0.68
C PRO A 30 -5.53 22.21 0.19
N LYS A 31 -4.47 22.58 0.92
CA LYS A 31 -3.54 23.67 0.57
C LYS A 31 -2.15 23.07 0.32
N PRO A 32 -1.87 22.58 -0.90
CA PRO A 32 -0.60 21.98 -1.22
C PRO A 32 0.56 22.98 -1.07
N ARG A 33 1.73 22.45 -0.76
CA ARG A 33 2.97 23.21 -0.70
C ARG A 33 4.06 22.53 -1.50
N GLU A 34 5.22 23.16 -1.62
CA GLU A 34 6.39 22.54 -2.23
C GLU A 34 6.81 21.29 -1.45
N LEU A 35 7.21 20.25 -2.18
CA LEU A 35 7.63 18.97 -1.60
C LEU A 35 8.90 19.16 -0.76
N THR A 36 8.88 18.67 0.47
CA THR A 36 10.08 18.60 1.30
C THR A 36 10.95 17.42 0.86
N VAL A 37 12.24 17.68 0.60
CA VAL A 37 13.22 16.62 0.41
C VAL A 37 13.71 16.18 1.79
N PHE A 38 13.20 15.07 2.28
CA PHE A 38 13.49 14.55 3.62
C PHE A 38 14.89 13.97 3.71
N ARG A 39 15.62 14.30 4.77
CA ARG A 39 16.80 13.56 5.18
C ARG A 39 16.42 12.15 5.62
N ASN A 40 17.42 11.26 5.68
CA ASN A 40 17.16 9.83 5.88
C ASN A 40 16.41 9.50 7.18
N ASP A 41 16.68 10.24 8.26
CA ASP A 41 16.12 10.06 9.60
C ASP A 41 14.95 11.02 9.94
N GLU A 42 14.67 11.99 9.07
CA GLU A 42 13.57 12.94 9.27
C GLU A 42 12.21 12.28 9.09
N ALA A 43 11.33 12.46 10.08
CA ALA A 43 9.95 11.98 9.98
C ALA A 43 9.18 12.67 8.83
N PHE A 44 8.34 11.91 8.16
CA PHE A 44 7.50 12.46 7.09
C PHE A 44 6.53 13.52 7.61
N ASN A 45 6.31 14.55 6.79
CA ASN A 45 5.50 15.67 7.17
C ASN A 45 3.99 15.36 7.07
N PRO A 46 3.25 15.35 8.19
CA PRO A 46 1.81 15.08 8.17
C PRO A 46 1.00 16.17 7.46
N TYR A 47 1.51 17.40 7.37
CA TYR A 47 0.87 18.46 6.61
C TYR A 47 0.82 18.14 5.12
N GLU A 48 1.93 17.67 4.54
CA GLU A 48 1.99 17.28 3.12
C GLU A 48 1.09 16.08 2.83
N ALA A 49 1.11 15.08 3.69
CA ALA A 49 0.23 13.92 3.55
C ALA A 49 -1.27 14.30 3.58
N LEU A 50 -1.63 15.34 4.35
CA LEU A 50 -3.01 15.82 4.49
C LEU A 50 -3.43 16.76 3.37
N ASN A 51 -2.53 17.67 2.94
CA ASN A 51 -2.83 18.76 2.03
C ASN A 51 -2.30 18.53 0.60
N GLY A 52 -1.37 17.59 0.43
CA GLY A 52 -0.65 17.39 -0.82
C GLY A 52 0.63 18.25 -0.91
N SER A 53 1.43 17.93 -1.91
CA SER A 53 2.61 18.69 -2.28
C SER A 53 2.77 18.72 -3.80
N PHE A 54 3.54 19.69 -4.31
CA PHE A 54 3.92 19.82 -5.70
C PHE A 54 5.43 19.96 -5.82
N THR A 55 5.98 19.63 -6.98
CA THR A 55 7.41 19.78 -7.25
C THR A 55 7.66 19.91 -8.74
N SER A 56 8.92 20.13 -9.13
CA SER A 56 9.37 20.13 -10.52
C SER A 56 10.20 18.89 -10.84
N PRO A 57 10.46 18.58 -12.12
CA PRO A 57 11.38 17.51 -12.52
C PRO A 57 12.78 17.68 -11.90
N GLU A 58 13.27 18.91 -11.84
CA GLU A 58 14.61 19.26 -11.30
C GLU A 58 14.68 18.96 -9.80
N THR A 59 13.67 19.38 -9.04
CA THR A 59 13.60 19.09 -7.60
C THR A 59 13.39 17.59 -7.36
N CYS A 60 12.59 16.90 -8.19
CA CYS A 60 12.39 15.46 -8.10
C CYS A 60 13.71 14.68 -8.29
N ALA A 61 14.59 15.15 -9.17
CA ALA A 61 15.91 14.54 -9.38
C ALA A 61 16.81 14.62 -8.13
N ALA A 62 16.55 15.55 -7.21
CA ALA A 62 17.24 15.66 -5.92
C ALA A 62 16.61 14.77 -4.83
N VAL A 63 15.42 14.22 -5.03
CA VAL A 63 14.79 13.27 -4.10
C VAL A 63 15.46 11.91 -4.26
N PRO A 64 16.06 11.34 -3.19
CA PRO A 64 16.61 9.99 -3.27
C PRO A 64 15.57 8.98 -3.76
N ASP A 65 15.91 8.23 -4.80
CA ASP A 65 14.99 7.29 -5.46
C ASP A 65 13.66 7.92 -5.91
N GLY A 66 13.69 9.20 -6.29
CA GLY A 66 12.56 9.92 -6.89
C GLY A 66 12.51 9.68 -8.39
N LEU A 67 11.29 9.50 -8.91
CA LEU A 67 11.01 9.35 -10.34
C LEU A 67 9.99 10.40 -10.75
N TRP A 68 10.32 11.20 -11.76
CA TRP A 68 9.32 12.06 -12.39
C TRP A 68 8.42 11.24 -13.30
N VAL A 69 7.15 11.15 -12.94
CA VAL A 69 6.15 10.37 -13.67
C VAL A 69 5.03 11.28 -14.14
N GLU A 70 4.72 11.24 -15.43
CA GLU A 70 3.63 12.00 -16.02
C GLU A 70 2.40 11.11 -16.23
N ALA A 71 1.25 11.63 -15.80
CA ALA A 71 -0.05 11.01 -16.05
C ALA A 71 -1.12 12.10 -16.22
N GLU A 72 -2.01 11.93 -17.17
CA GLU A 72 -3.12 12.86 -17.45
C GLU A 72 -2.65 14.32 -17.62
N GLY A 73 -1.52 14.53 -18.30
CA GLY A 73 -0.97 15.86 -18.62
C GLY A 73 -0.31 16.58 -17.43
N LYS A 74 -0.05 15.90 -16.32
CA LYS A 74 0.66 16.45 -15.16
C LYS A 74 1.69 15.46 -14.65
N GLY A 75 2.87 15.98 -14.22
CA GLY A 75 3.89 15.20 -13.56
C GLY A 75 3.77 15.23 -12.04
N ASP A 76 4.22 14.15 -11.42
CA ASP A 76 4.46 14.04 -9.98
C ASP A 76 5.77 13.29 -9.73
N CYS A 77 6.43 13.61 -8.61
CA CYS A 77 7.60 12.90 -8.13
C CYS A 77 7.14 11.68 -7.33
N ILE A 78 7.41 10.50 -7.83
CA ILE A 78 7.09 9.23 -7.15
C ILE A 78 8.36 8.67 -6.54
N ARG A 79 8.39 8.58 -5.21
CA ARG A 79 9.52 8.01 -4.47
C ARG A 79 9.32 6.52 -4.28
N TYR A 80 10.40 5.75 -4.35
CA TYR A 80 10.42 4.34 -4.00
C TYR A 80 11.60 4.04 -3.08
N TYR A 81 11.54 2.91 -2.36
CA TYR A 81 12.56 2.51 -1.39
C TYR A 81 13.04 1.11 -1.73
N PRO A 82 14.11 0.99 -2.54
CA PRO A 82 14.64 -0.30 -2.98
C PRO A 82 15.56 -0.90 -1.93
N GLN A 83 15.57 -2.23 -1.83
CA GLN A 83 16.54 -2.99 -1.06
C GLN A 83 16.98 -4.21 -1.84
N ALA A 84 18.28 -4.53 -1.77
CA ALA A 84 18.92 -5.63 -2.49
C ALA A 84 18.71 -5.60 -4.02
N LEU A 85 18.42 -4.43 -4.59
CA LEU A 85 18.20 -4.24 -6.01
C LEU A 85 19.50 -3.73 -6.64
N ALA A 86 20.10 -4.55 -7.49
CA ALA A 86 21.34 -4.23 -8.23
C ALA A 86 21.04 -4.11 -9.72
N ASP A 87 21.88 -3.35 -10.42
CA ASP A 87 21.75 -3.16 -11.86
C ASP A 87 22.02 -4.46 -12.63
N GLY A 88 21.25 -4.74 -13.67
CA GLY A 88 21.56 -5.70 -14.72
C GLY A 88 21.25 -7.17 -14.46
N GLY A 89 20.66 -7.55 -13.35
CA GLY A 89 20.46 -8.95 -12.96
C GLY A 89 19.23 -9.64 -13.55
N ASN A 90 18.36 -8.93 -14.27
CA ASN A 90 17.04 -9.44 -14.73
C ASN A 90 16.22 -10.14 -13.61
N PRO A 91 16.11 -9.56 -12.41
CA PRO A 91 15.49 -10.22 -11.27
C PRO A 91 13.96 -10.23 -11.33
N THR A 92 13.33 -11.12 -10.55
CA THR A 92 11.98 -10.94 -10.05
C THR A 92 12.04 -10.04 -8.81
N VAL A 93 11.24 -8.98 -8.78
CA VAL A 93 11.25 -7.98 -7.70
C VAL A 93 9.91 -7.98 -6.95
N LEU A 94 9.97 -8.00 -5.64
CA LEU A 94 8.79 -7.87 -4.78
C LEU A 94 8.48 -6.39 -4.56
N VAL A 95 7.23 -5.97 -4.82
CA VAL A 95 6.82 -4.58 -4.64
C VAL A 95 5.69 -4.52 -3.62
N TYR A 96 5.84 -3.65 -2.61
CA TYR A 96 4.82 -3.43 -1.58
C TYR A 96 4.15 -2.06 -1.73
N PHE A 97 2.82 -2.08 -1.75
CA PHE A 97 1.95 -0.91 -1.69
C PHE A 97 1.21 -0.84 -0.36
N GLY A 98 1.46 0.20 0.42
CA GLY A 98 0.81 0.43 1.71
C GLY A 98 -0.64 0.86 1.59
N GLY A 99 -1.38 0.71 2.69
CA GLY A 99 -2.75 1.20 2.84
C GLY A 99 -2.86 2.72 2.92
N ASP A 100 -4.06 3.21 3.26
CA ASP A 100 -4.30 4.64 3.47
C ASP A 100 -3.72 5.09 4.82
N VAL A 101 -3.04 6.24 4.80
CA VAL A 101 -2.52 6.91 6.00
C VAL A 101 -3.39 8.10 6.42
N MET A 102 -4.24 8.58 5.51
CA MET A 102 -5.21 9.63 5.78
C MET A 102 -6.60 9.02 6.01
N LEU A 103 -7.12 9.22 7.22
CA LEU A 103 -8.42 8.71 7.64
C LEU A 103 -9.44 9.87 7.81
N ARG A 104 -10.70 9.50 8.01
CA ARG A 104 -11.79 10.42 8.35
C ARG A 104 -12.48 9.95 9.62
N ASN A 105 -12.72 10.87 10.54
CA ASN A 105 -13.56 10.58 11.72
C ASN A 105 -15.07 10.63 11.37
N ALA A 106 -15.92 10.38 12.37
CA ALA A 106 -17.38 10.39 12.21
C ALA A 106 -17.96 11.76 11.77
N LYS A 107 -17.23 12.86 12.00
CA LYS A 107 -17.57 14.22 11.57
C LYS A 107 -17.01 14.57 10.18
N GLY A 108 -16.38 13.60 9.48
CA GLY A 108 -15.77 13.79 8.18
C GLY A 108 -14.41 14.53 8.19
N VAL A 109 -13.91 14.91 9.37
CA VAL A 109 -12.60 15.57 9.52
C VAL A 109 -11.50 14.59 9.13
N ARG A 110 -10.60 15.02 8.24
CA ARG A 110 -9.43 14.26 7.79
C ARG A 110 -8.28 14.43 8.76
N PHE A 111 -7.54 13.36 8.98
CA PHE A 111 -6.33 13.36 9.81
C PHE A 111 -5.37 12.28 9.35
N ILE A 112 -4.10 12.42 9.71
CA ILE A 112 -3.04 11.47 9.38
C ILE A 112 -2.83 10.52 10.55
N THR A 113 -2.59 9.24 10.25
CA THR A 113 -2.37 8.20 11.27
C THR A 113 -1.06 8.40 12.02
N ASP A 114 -1.04 8.05 13.30
CA ASP A 114 0.18 8.10 14.14
C ASP A 114 1.30 7.21 13.59
N SER A 115 0.94 6.10 12.95
CA SER A 115 1.92 5.22 12.30
C SER A 115 2.70 5.94 11.20
N TYR A 116 2.05 6.79 10.40
CA TYR A 116 2.72 7.59 9.38
C TYR A 116 3.65 8.65 9.98
N ILE A 117 3.17 9.38 11.01
CA ILE A 117 3.92 10.48 11.65
C ILE A 117 5.25 10.00 12.24
N ARG A 118 5.31 8.74 12.65
CA ARG A 118 6.53 8.13 13.22
C ARG A 118 7.46 7.51 12.18
N GLN A 119 7.12 7.53 10.89
CA GLN A 119 7.96 6.97 9.84
C GLN A 119 8.88 8.01 9.22
N SER A 120 10.02 7.52 8.76
CA SER A 120 11.04 8.26 8.02
C SER A 120 11.54 7.40 6.85
N PRO A 121 12.31 7.95 5.91
CA PRO A 121 13.00 7.14 4.90
C PRO A 121 13.83 6.00 5.51
N ALA A 122 14.54 6.26 6.63
CA ALA A 122 15.35 5.25 7.31
C ALA A 122 14.52 4.10 7.87
N THR A 123 13.37 4.40 8.50
CA THR A 123 12.50 3.35 9.05
C THR A 123 11.89 2.47 7.98
N ILE A 124 11.47 3.05 6.85
CA ILE A 124 11.00 2.27 5.69
C ILE A 124 12.14 1.44 5.11
N GLY A 125 13.33 2.04 4.94
CA GLY A 125 14.51 1.34 4.44
C GLY A 125 14.87 0.12 5.29
N ALA A 126 14.90 0.27 6.62
CA ALA A 126 15.19 -0.82 7.55
C ALA A 126 14.14 -1.95 7.47
N GLU A 127 12.85 -1.60 7.42
CA GLU A 127 11.75 -2.55 7.28
C GLU A 127 11.84 -3.34 5.96
N MET A 128 12.17 -2.67 4.87
CA MET A 128 12.35 -3.30 3.57
C MET A 128 13.63 -4.17 3.52
N ALA A 129 14.72 -3.75 4.16
CA ALA A 129 15.94 -4.55 4.27
C ALA A 129 15.69 -5.90 4.99
N GLU A 130 14.93 -5.86 6.08
CA GLU A 130 14.50 -7.08 6.77
C GLU A 130 13.64 -7.98 5.88
N TRP A 131 12.73 -7.38 5.12
CA TRP A 131 11.90 -8.16 4.19
C TRP A 131 12.72 -8.75 3.05
N ALA A 132 13.65 -8.00 2.44
CA ALA A 132 14.55 -8.49 1.42
C ALA A 132 15.39 -9.68 1.91
N LYS A 133 15.94 -9.58 3.12
CA LYS A 133 16.70 -10.66 3.78
C LYS A 133 15.84 -11.93 3.95
N LYS A 134 14.60 -11.79 4.44
CA LYS A 134 13.69 -12.92 4.63
C LYS A 134 13.24 -13.54 3.30
N ALA A 135 12.99 -12.70 2.29
CA ALA A 135 12.57 -13.16 0.97
C ALA A 135 13.71 -13.80 0.16
N GLY A 136 14.97 -13.38 0.38
CA GLY A 136 16.10 -13.74 -0.48
C GLY A 136 16.00 -13.11 -1.88
N HIS A 137 15.21 -12.05 -2.03
CA HIS A 137 14.92 -11.36 -3.29
C HIS A 137 14.95 -9.84 -3.12
N PRO A 138 15.19 -9.07 -4.20
CA PRO A 138 15.04 -7.63 -4.17
C PRO A 138 13.61 -7.22 -3.84
N VAL A 139 13.48 -6.18 -3.03
CA VAL A 139 12.17 -5.63 -2.66
C VAL A 139 12.11 -4.11 -2.86
N ILE A 140 10.91 -3.59 -3.07
CA ILE A 140 10.63 -2.16 -3.18
C ILE A 140 9.39 -1.84 -2.35
N PHE A 141 9.47 -0.80 -1.50
CA PHE A 141 8.29 -0.10 -1.04
C PHE A 141 7.99 1.03 -2.01
N MET A 142 6.78 1.05 -2.57
CA MET A 142 6.34 2.10 -3.51
C MET A 142 5.51 3.15 -2.75
N ALA A 143 6.01 4.37 -2.67
CA ALA A 143 5.28 5.48 -2.07
C ALA A 143 4.19 5.96 -3.04
N ARG A 144 2.95 6.04 -2.55
CA ARG A 144 1.80 6.53 -3.31
C ARG A 144 1.82 8.06 -3.41
N PRO A 145 1.13 8.69 -4.37
CA PRO A 145 1.10 10.14 -4.52
C PRO A 145 0.70 10.88 -3.23
N GLY A 146 1.50 11.89 -2.87
CA GLY A 146 1.27 12.78 -1.72
C GLY A 146 1.66 12.22 -0.36
N ILE A 147 2.32 11.05 -0.29
CA ILE A 147 2.78 10.43 0.97
C ILE A 147 4.19 9.83 0.83
N TYR A 148 4.86 9.64 1.94
CA TYR A 148 6.19 9.01 2.03
C TYR A 148 7.24 9.63 1.11
N GLY A 149 7.23 10.96 0.96
CA GLY A 149 8.18 11.69 0.12
C GLY A 149 7.85 11.70 -1.37
N SER A 150 6.69 11.20 -1.79
CA SER A 150 6.14 11.46 -3.13
C SER A 150 5.36 12.76 -3.16
N SER A 151 5.45 13.51 -4.26
CA SER A 151 4.57 14.65 -4.51
C SER A 151 3.16 14.20 -4.93
N GLY A 152 2.27 15.16 -5.07
CA GLY A 152 0.88 14.91 -5.42
C GLY A 152 -0.08 15.13 -4.26
N ASN A 153 -1.32 14.69 -4.42
CA ASN A 153 -2.36 14.92 -3.41
C ASN A 153 -3.08 13.63 -3.03
N HIS A 154 -2.81 13.12 -1.84
CA HIS A 154 -3.42 11.89 -1.34
C HIS A 154 -4.95 12.00 -1.12
N ASN A 155 -5.53 13.19 -1.20
CA ASN A 155 -6.98 13.35 -1.26
C ASN A 155 -7.59 12.80 -2.57
N ASN A 156 -6.80 12.77 -3.66
CA ASN A 156 -7.20 12.25 -4.97
C ASN A 156 -6.87 10.75 -5.14
N ARG A 157 -6.61 10.04 -4.06
CA ARG A 157 -6.37 8.60 -4.11
C ARG A 157 -7.58 7.84 -4.67
N ARG A 158 -7.37 6.65 -5.19
CA ARG A 158 -8.35 5.78 -5.87
C ARG A 158 -8.77 6.22 -7.26
N HIS A 159 -8.35 7.38 -7.74
CA HIS A 159 -8.62 7.83 -9.11
C HIS A 159 -7.70 7.15 -10.12
N THR A 160 -8.07 7.19 -11.38
CA THR A 160 -7.29 6.60 -12.50
C THR A 160 -5.86 7.13 -12.55
N ARG A 161 -5.68 8.42 -12.24
CA ARG A 161 -4.37 9.06 -12.21
C ARG A 161 -3.41 8.41 -11.20
N GLU A 162 -3.87 8.04 -9.99
CA GLU A 162 -3.03 7.35 -9.01
C GLU A 162 -2.50 6.03 -9.61
N ILE A 163 -3.37 5.27 -10.27
CA ILE A 163 -2.98 4.00 -10.89
C ILE A 163 -1.99 4.23 -12.04
N ALA A 164 -2.22 5.26 -12.88
CA ALA A 164 -1.32 5.59 -13.98
C ALA A 164 0.07 6.03 -13.48
N LEU A 165 0.15 6.78 -12.38
CA LEU A 165 1.43 7.17 -11.76
C LEU A 165 2.18 5.95 -11.22
N MET A 166 1.49 5.02 -10.56
CA MET A 166 2.12 3.80 -10.05
C MET A 166 2.59 2.88 -11.19
N ASP A 167 1.82 2.79 -12.26
CA ASP A 167 2.15 2.02 -13.46
C ASP A 167 3.39 2.59 -14.16
N GLY A 168 3.41 3.90 -14.43
CA GLY A 168 4.54 4.57 -15.05
C GLY A 168 5.81 4.54 -14.18
N ALA A 169 5.68 4.60 -12.84
CA ALA A 169 6.81 4.43 -11.94
C ALA A 169 7.42 3.01 -12.05
N LEU A 170 6.58 1.97 -12.10
CA LEU A 170 7.06 0.60 -12.30
C LEU A 170 7.74 0.41 -13.67
N ASP A 171 7.25 1.08 -14.73
CA ASP A 171 7.89 1.04 -16.04
C ASP A 171 9.32 1.62 -16.00
N GLN A 172 9.50 2.79 -15.36
CA GLN A 172 10.82 3.39 -15.22
C GLN A 172 11.75 2.53 -14.36
N ILE A 173 11.25 1.97 -13.25
CA ILE A 173 12.02 1.05 -12.38
C ILE A 173 12.41 -0.21 -13.15
N ARG A 174 11.46 -0.81 -13.90
CA ARG A 174 11.73 -1.98 -14.73
C ARG A 174 12.83 -1.72 -15.74
N GLN A 175 12.79 -0.58 -16.43
CA GLN A 175 13.81 -0.18 -17.39
C GLN A 175 15.17 0.06 -16.71
N LYS A 176 15.19 0.81 -15.60
CA LYS A 176 16.41 1.18 -14.88
C LYS A 176 17.18 -0.06 -14.40
N TYR A 177 16.49 -1.06 -13.88
CA TYR A 177 17.11 -2.24 -13.26
C TYR A 177 16.99 -3.52 -14.09
N ASN A 178 16.50 -3.43 -15.33
CA ASN A 178 16.27 -4.58 -16.21
C ASN A 178 15.49 -5.71 -15.52
N ILE A 179 14.33 -5.39 -14.94
CA ILE A 179 13.53 -6.33 -14.17
C ILE A 179 12.74 -7.26 -15.10
N SER A 180 12.78 -8.57 -14.84
CA SER A 180 12.02 -9.57 -15.61
C SER A 180 10.54 -9.58 -15.27
N SER A 181 10.23 -9.59 -13.97
CA SER A 181 8.85 -9.66 -13.47
C SER A 181 8.70 -9.07 -12.08
N PHE A 182 7.46 -8.79 -11.71
CA PHE A 182 7.10 -8.30 -10.39
C PHE A 182 6.21 -9.30 -9.65
N ILE A 183 6.45 -9.44 -8.34
CA ILE A 183 5.48 -9.97 -7.37
C ILE A 183 4.91 -8.75 -6.63
N LEU A 184 3.66 -8.39 -6.94
CA LEU A 184 3.02 -7.24 -6.32
C LEU A 184 2.30 -7.64 -5.04
N THR A 185 2.55 -6.94 -3.94
CA THR A 185 1.78 -7.14 -2.71
C THR A 185 1.20 -5.83 -2.21
N GLY A 186 -0.05 -5.84 -1.76
CA GLY A 186 -0.75 -4.64 -1.32
C GLY A 186 -1.73 -4.89 -0.19
N HIS A 187 -1.70 -3.97 0.79
CA HIS A 187 -2.60 -4.01 1.93
C HIS A 187 -3.67 -2.93 1.83
N SER A 188 -4.93 -3.29 2.10
CA SER A 188 -6.04 -2.32 2.14
C SER A 188 -6.18 -1.56 0.80
N ALA A 189 -6.00 -0.25 0.79
CA ALA A 189 -5.96 0.55 -0.44
C ALA A 189 -4.76 0.21 -1.35
N GLY A 190 -3.65 -0.29 -0.81
CA GLY A 190 -2.56 -0.87 -1.61
C GLY A 190 -3.01 -2.11 -2.39
N GLY A 191 -3.96 -2.87 -1.85
CA GLY A 191 -4.59 -3.99 -2.57
C GLY A 191 -5.39 -3.53 -3.79
N GLN A 192 -5.99 -2.32 -3.76
CA GLN A 192 -6.60 -1.71 -4.94
C GLN A 192 -5.54 -1.44 -6.01
N ILE A 193 -4.39 -0.86 -5.63
CA ILE A 193 -3.29 -0.59 -6.56
C ILE A 193 -2.83 -1.89 -7.23
N VAL A 194 -2.57 -2.93 -6.44
CA VAL A 194 -2.14 -4.26 -6.96
C VAL A 194 -3.16 -4.83 -7.95
N ALA A 195 -4.44 -4.87 -7.59
CA ALA A 195 -5.50 -5.35 -8.46
C ALA A 195 -5.62 -4.52 -9.74
N SER A 196 -5.43 -3.20 -9.64
CA SER A 196 -5.48 -2.28 -10.79
C SER A 196 -4.28 -2.45 -11.73
N LEU A 197 -3.08 -2.63 -11.19
CA LEU A 197 -1.86 -2.89 -11.96
C LEU A 197 -1.93 -4.26 -12.66
N MET A 198 -2.47 -5.26 -12.00
CA MET A 198 -2.68 -6.58 -12.59
C MET A 198 -3.60 -6.53 -13.82
N ASN A 199 -4.60 -5.63 -13.84
CA ASN A 199 -5.46 -5.41 -15.01
C ASN A 199 -4.73 -4.74 -16.20
N ARG A 200 -3.53 -4.21 -16.00
CA ARG A 200 -2.81 -3.38 -16.99
C ARG A 200 -1.49 -4.01 -17.46
N ARG A 201 -0.84 -4.79 -16.59
CA ARG A 201 0.53 -5.26 -16.77
C ARG A 201 0.58 -6.75 -17.11
N LYS A 202 1.55 -7.11 -17.95
CA LYS A 202 1.86 -8.51 -18.30
C LYS A 202 3.10 -9.05 -17.57
N ASP A 203 3.83 -8.18 -16.91
CA ASP A 203 5.06 -8.52 -16.17
C ASP A 203 4.82 -8.79 -14.68
N VAL A 204 3.57 -8.96 -14.27
CA VAL A 204 3.19 -9.39 -12.93
C VAL A 204 3.14 -10.90 -12.90
N SER A 205 4.11 -11.56 -12.24
CA SER A 205 4.13 -13.01 -12.08
C SER A 205 3.23 -13.49 -10.94
N ALA A 206 3.09 -12.69 -9.88
CA ALA A 206 2.13 -12.96 -8.82
C ALA A 206 1.60 -11.68 -8.18
N ALA A 207 0.40 -11.77 -7.62
CA ALA A 207 -0.28 -10.70 -6.90
C ALA A 207 -0.79 -11.18 -5.54
N VAL A 208 -0.40 -10.49 -4.45
CA VAL A 208 -0.83 -10.79 -3.09
C VAL A 208 -1.61 -9.60 -2.54
N ILE A 209 -2.88 -9.80 -2.26
CA ILE A 209 -3.81 -8.77 -1.83
C ILE A 209 -4.32 -9.09 -0.43
N THR A 210 -4.02 -8.23 0.56
CA THR A 210 -4.44 -8.45 1.95
C THR A 210 -5.44 -7.39 2.41
N SER A 211 -6.56 -7.80 2.99
CA SER A 211 -7.67 -6.92 3.40
C SER A 211 -8.01 -5.88 2.31
N GLY A 212 -7.95 -6.29 1.04
CA GLY A 212 -7.84 -5.41 -0.14
C GLY A 212 -9.12 -4.66 -0.47
N LEU A 213 -8.99 -3.37 -0.80
CA LEU A 213 -10.07 -2.54 -1.33
C LEU A 213 -10.26 -2.80 -2.84
N VAL A 214 -10.66 -4.01 -3.21
CA VAL A 214 -10.70 -4.51 -4.59
C VAL A 214 -12.04 -4.35 -5.29
N SER A 215 -13.09 -3.90 -4.57
CA SER A 215 -14.43 -3.59 -5.05
C SER A 215 -14.80 -2.22 -4.50
N VAL A 216 -14.18 -1.15 -5.05
CA VAL A 216 -14.14 0.19 -4.46
C VAL A 216 -15.52 0.82 -4.36
N LYS A 217 -16.29 0.75 -5.43
CA LYS A 217 -17.64 1.33 -5.47
C LYS A 217 -18.60 0.62 -4.51
N GLN A 218 -18.50 -0.71 -4.40
CA GLN A 218 -19.31 -1.50 -3.48
C GLN A 218 -19.00 -1.15 -2.02
N VAL A 219 -17.71 -1.04 -1.66
CA VAL A 219 -17.27 -0.65 -0.32
C VAL A 219 -17.68 0.79 -0.01
N SER A 220 -17.55 1.70 -0.97
CA SER A 220 -18.00 3.08 -0.83
C SER A 220 -19.50 3.17 -0.53
N ALA A 221 -20.34 2.45 -1.28
CA ALA A 221 -21.78 2.37 -1.05
C ALA A 221 -22.13 1.75 0.30
N PHE A 222 -21.39 0.73 0.74
CA PHE A 222 -21.55 0.13 2.07
C PHE A 222 -21.32 1.14 3.19
N TRP A 223 -20.24 1.93 3.11
CA TRP A 223 -19.91 2.94 4.11
C TRP A 223 -20.79 4.18 4.04
N GLU A 224 -21.27 4.55 2.86
CA GLU A 224 -22.19 5.69 2.71
C GLU A 224 -23.43 5.53 3.58
N ARG A 225 -24.00 4.32 3.63
CA ARG A 225 -25.18 4.00 4.44
C ARG A 225 -24.93 4.03 5.95
N ARG A 226 -23.68 4.05 6.39
CA ARG A 226 -23.26 3.98 7.81
C ARG A 226 -22.64 5.25 8.34
N ARG A 227 -22.37 6.23 7.48
CA ARG A 227 -21.80 7.54 7.88
C ARG A 227 -22.88 8.51 8.27
N LYS A 228 -22.57 9.38 9.26
CA LYS A 228 -23.43 10.50 9.64
C LYS A 228 -23.49 11.58 8.55
N ILE A 229 -22.35 11.80 7.84
CA ILE A 229 -22.30 12.68 6.67
C ILE A 229 -22.31 11.78 5.44
N PRO A 230 -23.25 11.99 4.49
CA PRO A 230 -23.31 11.23 3.26
C PRO A 230 -21.98 11.25 2.51
N GLY A 231 -21.48 10.09 2.07
CA GLY A 231 -20.19 9.96 1.38
C GLY A 231 -20.11 10.82 0.12
N LYS A 232 -21.21 10.96 -0.62
CA LYS A 232 -21.33 11.81 -1.81
C LYS A 232 -21.01 13.30 -1.58
N LEU A 233 -21.11 13.79 -0.33
CA LEU A 233 -20.72 15.14 0.05
C LEU A 233 -19.22 15.26 0.36
N LEU A 234 -18.53 14.12 0.53
CA LEU A 234 -17.12 14.07 0.91
C LEU A 234 -16.19 13.69 -0.25
N TYR A 235 -16.69 12.95 -1.24
CA TYR A 235 -15.97 12.49 -2.41
C TYR A 235 -16.95 11.98 -3.49
N ASN A 236 -16.52 12.00 -4.74
CA ASN A 236 -17.28 11.43 -5.84
C ASN A 236 -16.78 9.98 -6.11
N ALA A 237 -17.49 8.98 -5.60
CA ALA A 237 -17.12 7.58 -5.80
C ALA A 237 -17.23 7.12 -7.28
N ALA A 238 -17.93 7.87 -8.14
CA ALA A 238 -18.00 7.56 -9.58
C ALA A 238 -16.65 7.77 -10.30
N GLU A 239 -15.81 8.66 -9.77
CA GLU A 239 -14.47 8.94 -10.29
C GLU A 239 -13.42 7.91 -9.87
N PHE A 240 -13.76 7.01 -8.93
CA PHE A 240 -12.82 6.00 -8.45
C PHE A 240 -12.62 4.91 -9.49
N TYR A 241 -11.37 4.57 -9.71
CA TYR A 241 -11.01 3.35 -10.44
C TYR A 241 -11.42 2.13 -9.60
N ASP A 242 -12.22 1.26 -10.18
CA ASP A 242 -12.68 0.05 -9.49
C ASP A 242 -12.14 -1.18 -10.21
N PRO A 243 -11.08 -1.83 -9.68
CA PRO A 243 -10.38 -2.90 -10.39
C PRO A 243 -11.27 -4.10 -10.73
N ILE A 244 -12.32 -4.35 -9.95
CA ILE A 244 -13.25 -5.47 -10.23
C ILE A 244 -13.98 -5.33 -11.57
N THR A 245 -14.08 -4.13 -12.12
CA THR A 245 -14.77 -3.88 -13.39
C THR A 245 -13.92 -4.18 -14.62
N GLU A 246 -12.62 -4.45 -14.44
CA GLU A 246 -11.68 -4.68 -15.54
C GLU A 246 -10.91 -6.01 -15.39
N ILE A 247 -11.43 -6.97 -14.63
CA ILE A 247 -10.81 -8.28 -14.38
C ILE A 247 -10.52 -9.02 -15.69
N GLU A 248 -11.34 -8.85 -16.71
CA GLU A 248 -11.19 -9.47 -18.04
C GLU A 248 -9.95 -8.97 -18.79
N ARG A 249 -9.30 -7.90 -18.32
CA ARG A 249 -8.06 -7.36 -18.89
C ARG A 249 -6.80 -7.97 -18.28
N ILE A 250 -6.93 -8.74 -17.20
CA ILE A 250 -5.78 -9.44 -16.61
C ILE A 250 -5.17 -10.39 -17.64
N SER A 251 -3.83 -10.38 -17.74
CA SER A 251 -3.13 -11.24 -18.70
C SER A 251 -3.44 -12.71 -18.46
N THR A 252 -3.70 -13.43 -19.55
CA THR A 252 -3.84 -14.89 -19.52
C THR A 252 -2.57 -15.60 -19.99
N ASP A 253 -1.60 -14.84 -20.54
CA ASP A 253 -0.30 -15.32 -20.99
C ASP A 253 0.76 -14.19 -20.91
N PRO A 254 1.70 -14.22 -19.95
CA PRO A 254 1.69 -15.10 -18.78
C PRO A 254 0.54 -14.78 -17.83
N ARG A 255 0.01 -15.82 -17.18
CA ARG A 255 -1.05 -15.69 -16.18
C ARG A 255 -0.42 -15.42 -14.80
N PRO A 256 -0.83 -14.37 -14.07
CA PRO A 256 -0.33 -14.15 -12.71
C PRO A 256 -0.91 -15.18 -11.73
N ASP A 257 -0.11 -15.56 -10.74
CA ASP A 257 -0.58 -16.30 -9.56
C ASP A 257 -1.23 -15.32 -8.57
N ILE A 258 -2.48 -15.56 -8.15
CA ILE A 258 -3.28 -14.57 -7.43
C ILE A 258 -3.63 -15.08 -6.03
N TYR A 259 -3.16 -14.36 -5.00
CA TYR A 259 -3.46 -14.64 -3.59
C TYR A 259 -4.30 -13.51 -3.00
N VAL A 260 -5.42 -13.86 -2.37
CA VAL A 260 -6.25 -12.93 -1.61
C VAL A 260 -6.28 -13.41 -0.16
N ILE A 261 -5.76 -12.62 0.77
CA ILE A 261 -5.72 -12.95 2.20
C ILE A 261 -6.69 -12.02 2.93
N SER A 262 -7.68 -12.60 3.57
CA SER A 262 -8.80 -11.85 4.16
C SER A 262 -9.08 -12.30 5.58
N ASP A 263 -9.41 -11.35 6.45
CA ASP A 263 -10.04 -11.64 7.73
C ASP A 263 -11.57 -11.63 7.55
N PRO A 264 -12.27 -12.76 7.81
CA PRO A 264 -13.74 -12.82 7.68
C PRO A 264 -14.47 -11.82 8.58
N GLU A 265 -13.85 -11.39 9.69
CA GLU A 265 -14.40 -10.41 10.63
C GLU A 265 -13.89 -8.98 10.37
N GLY A 266 -13.21 -8.75 9.24
CA GLY A 266 -12.64 -7.45 8.87
C GLY A 266 -13.68 -6.33 8.85
N ARG A 267 -13.40 -5.23 9.58
CA ARG A 267 -14.35 -4.13 9.82
C ARG A 267 -14.10 -2.90 8.95
N VAL A 268 -12.93 -2.75 8.36
CA VAL A 268 -12.55 -1.58 7.53
C VAL A 268 -12.91 -1.82 6.06
N VAL A 269 -12.39 -2.89 5.47
CA VAL A 269 -12.81 -3.38 4.16
C VAL A 269 -13.65 -4.63 4.38
N PRO A 270 -14.97 -4.57 4.13
CA PRO A 270 -15.87 -5.68 4.44
C PRO A 270 -15.49 -6.95 3.68
N PHE A 271 -15.48 -8.08 4.38
CA PHE A 271 -15.11 -9.37 3.83
C PHE A 271 -15.91 -9.74 2.57
N PHE A 272 -17.22 -9.43 2.54
CA PHE A 272 -18.07 -9.75 1.38
C PHE A 272 -17.54 -9.11 0.07
N SER A 273 -16.89 -7.94 0.13
CA SER A 273 -16.35 -7.26 -1.05
C SER A 273 -15.12 -7.99 -1.61
N GLN A 274 -14.29 -8.56 -0.74
CA GLN A 274 -13.14 -9.37 -1.12
C GLN A 274 -13.59 -10.74 -1.66
N LEU A 275 -14.57 -11.36 -1.00
CA LEU A 275 -15.18 -12.60 -1.49
C LEU A 275 -15.84 -12.42 -2.85
N PHE A 276 -16.49 -11.27 -3.09
CA PHE A 276 -17.08 -10.95 -4.38
C PHE A 276 -15.99 -10.81 -5.47
N TYR A 277 -14.87 -10.17 -5.18
CA TYR A 277 -13.73 -10.08 -6.09
C TYR A 277 -13.18 -11.47 -6.45
N VAL A 278 -12.98 -12.34 -5.46
CA VAL A 278 -12.54 -13.72 -5.68
C VAL A 278 -13.50 -14.49 -6.59
N ARG A 279 -14.81 -14.33 -6.38
CA ARG A 279 -15.84 -14.96 -7.24
C ARG A 279 -15.79 -14.42 -8.68
N ARG A 280 -15.55 -13.11 -8.84
CA ARG A 280 -15.41 -12.50 -10.17
C ARG A 280 -14.15 -12.99 -10.89
N LEU A 281 -13.02 -13.13 -10.20
CA LEU A 281 -11.81 -13.75 -10.76
C LEU A 281 -12.08 -15.17 -11.25
N ARG A 282 -12.76 -15.99 -10.45
CA ARG A 282 -13.12 -17.36 -10.86
C ARG A 282 -14.06 -17.37 -12.06
N ALA A 283 -15.03 -16.48 -12.09
CA ALA A 283 -15.96 -16.36 -13.24
C ALA A 283 -15.23 -15.92 -14.53
N ALA A 284 -14.11 -15.20 -14.40
CA ALA A 284 -13.24 -14.82 -15.52
C ALA A 284 -12.18 -15.89 -15.87
N GLY A 285 -12.23 -17.07 -15.24
CA GLY A 285 -11.35 -18.21 -15.55
C GLY A 285 -10.02 -18.20 -14.80
N PHE A 286 -9.84 -17.36 -13.78
CA PHE A 286 -8.66 -17.40 -12.90
C PHE A 286 -8.91 -18.32 -11.71
N GLU A 287 -7.83 -18.82 -11.10
CA GLU A 287 -7.86 -19.68 -9.91
C GLU A 287 -7.20 -18.99 -8.70
N PRO A 288 -7.84 -17.97 -8.12
CA PRO A 288 -7.25 -17.26 -7.00
C PRO A 288 -7.22 -18.12 -5.73
N HIS A 289 -6.08 -18.10 -5.05
CA HIS A 289 -5.89 -18.69 -3.73
C HIS A 289 -6.48 -17.77 -2.66
N HIS A 290 -7.65 -18.11 -2.14
CA HIS A 290 -8.27 -17.35 -1.05
C HIS A 290 -7.86 -17.95 0.29
N ILE A 291 -7.07 -17.21 1.07
CA ILE A 291 -6.58 -17.60 2.38
C ILE A 291 -7.29 -16.76 3.44
N TYR A 292 -7.82 -17.41 4.48
CA TYR A 292 -8.38 -16.73 5.63
C TYR A 292 -7.31 -16.60 6.70
N ALA A 293 -7.16 -15.39 7.22
CA ALA A 293 -6.19 -15.05 8.27
C ALA A 293 -6.86 -14.18 9.33
N GLN A 294 -6.28 -14.16 10.53
CA GLN A 294 -6.81 -13.40 11.65
C GLN A 294 -5.93 -12.20 11.95
N ALA A 295 -6.45 -10.99 11.71
CA ALA A 295 -5.76 -9.76 12.09
C ALA A 295 -5.92 -9.48 13.60
N THR A 296 -4.86 -8.99 14.24
CA THR A 296 -4.82 -8.76 15.69
C THR A 296 -5.29 -7.37 16.10
N ASP A 297 -5.36 -6.41 15.18
CA ASP A 297 -5.85 -5.08 15.46
C ASP A 297 -7.35 -5.06 15.77
N ARG A 298 -7.80 -4.08 16.54
CA ARG A 298 -9.21 -3.93 16.94
C ARG A 298 -10.19 -3.92 15.76
N GLN A 299 -9.74 -3.48 14.58
CA GLN A 299 -10.56 -3.41 13.38
C GLN A 299 -10.51 -4.70 12.56
N ARG A 300 -9.74 -5.71 12.97
CA ARG A 300 -9.57 -6.97 12.24
C ARG A 300 -9.16 -6.70 10.79
N HIS A 301 -8.17 -5.81 10.61
CA HIS A 301 -7.80 -5.29 9.29
C HIS A 301 -6.33 -5.46 8.94
N LEU A 302 -5.41 -5.42 9.91
CA LEU A 302 -3.97 -5.37 9.68
C LEU A 302 -3.40 -6.75 9.29
N LEU A 303 -3.37 -7.03 7.99
CA LEU A 303 -2.78 -8.25 7.40
C LEU A 303 -1.56 -7.96 6.51
N ALA A 304 -0.96 -6.77 6.60
CA ALA A 304 0.17 -6.36 5.76
C ALA A 304 1.38 -7.33 5.88
N TYR A 305 1.66 -7.81 7.09
CA TYR A 305 2.76 -8.74 7.36
C TYR A 305 2.50 -10.13 6.75
N HIS A 306 1.25 -10.62 6.79
CA HIS A 306 0.83 -11.86 6.13
C HIS A 306 1.05 -11.78 4.62
N GLY A 307 0.74 -10.63 4.01
CA GLY A 307 0.97 -10.42 2.57
C GLY A 307 2.45 -10.44 2.21
N ARG A 308 3.30 -9.78 3.01
CA ARG A 308 4.75 -9.79 2.77
C ARG A 308 5.37 -11.16 2.99
N LEU A 309 4.88 -11.93 3.98
CA LEU A 309 5.28 -13.33 4.17
C LEU A 309 4.89 -14.17 2.96
N ALA A 310 3.65 -14.11 2.52
CA ALA A 310 3.18 -14.87 1.37
C ALA A 310 3.99 -14.51 0.10
N ALA A 311 4.22 -13.21 -0.17
CA ALA A 311 5.01 -12.77 -1.32
C ALA A 311 6.46 -13.29 -1.27
N ALA A 312 7.08 -13.31 -0.09
CA ALA A 312 8.42 -13.87 0.10
C ALA A 312 8.46 -15.37 -0.20
N LEU A 313 7.48 -16.13 0.28
CA LEU A 313 7.38 -17.57 0.04
C LEU A 313 7.10 -17.90 -1.43
N ILE A 314 6.27 -17.09 -2.11
CA ILE A 314 6.05 -17.21 -3.56
C ILE A 314 7.37 -17.01 -4.32
N ALA A 315 8.13 -15.97 -3.98
CA ALA A 315 9.43 -15.70 -4.60
C ALA A 315 10.42 -16.84 -4.39
N GLN A 316 10.35 -17.54 -3.27
CA GLN A 316 11.14 -18.74 -2.95
C GLN A 316 10.62 -20.02 -3.62
N GLY A 317 9.57 -19.97 -4.42
CA GLY A 317 8.97 -21.13 -5.09
C GLY A 317 8.22 -22.09 -4.16
N ARG A 318 7.74 -21.59 -3.00
CA ARG A 318 6.98 -22.42 -2.07
C ARG A 318 5.58 -22.73 -2.62
N SER A 319 5.09 -23.92 -2.31
CA SER A 319 3.76 -24.35 -2.70
C SER A 319 2.65 -23.57 -1.95
N GLU A 320 1.44 -23.53 -2.54
CA GLU A 320 0.26 -22.95 -1.87
C GLU A 320 0.03 -23.52 -0.47
N VAL A 321 0.24 -24.83 -0.28
CA VAL A 321 0.05 -25.51 1.02
C VAL A 321 1.03 -24.96 2.07
N GLU A 322 2.31 -24.76 1.68
CA GLU A 322 3.33 -24.16 2.58
C GLU A 322 2.98 -22.71 2.91
N ILE A 323 2.57 -21.92 1.91
CA ILE A 323 2.18 -20.52 2.09
C ILE A 323 0.98 -20.42 3.04
N ARG A 324 -0.05 -21.22 2.82
CA ARG A 324 -1.26 -21.28 3.68
C ARG A 324 -0.91 -21.65 5.12
N ARG A 325 -0.05 -22.66 5.30
CA ARG A 325 0.44 -23.06 6.62
C ARG A 325 1.17 -21.92 7.33
N ALA A 326 2.12 -21.27 6.65
CA ALA A 326 2.90 -20.19 7.22
C ALA A 326 2.04 -18.97 7.62
N VAL A 327 1.02 -18.64 6.81
CA VAL A 327 0.04 -17.60 7.15
C VAL A 327 -0.73 -17.94 8.44
N HIS A 328 -1.19 -19.18 8.59
CA HIS A 328 -1.90 -19.62 9.80
C HIS A 328 -0.97 -19.73 11.03
N GLU A 329 0.28 -20.13 10.84
CA GLU A 329 1.27 -20.14 11.93
C GLU A 329 1.56 -18.74 12.44
N MET A 330 1.62 -17.74 11.56
CA MET A 330 1.73 -16.33 11.96
C MET A 330 0.54 -15.86 12.79
N ASP A 331 -0.69 -16.29 12.48
CA ASP A 331 -1.86 -15.99 13.29
C ASP A 331 -1.69 -16.53 14.73
N LEU A 332 -1.23 -17.77 14.86
CA LEU A 332 -1.02 -18.42 16.16
C LEU A 332 0.09 -17.75 16.99
N GLU A 333 1.16 -17.30 16.36
CA GLU A 333 2.27 -16.61 17.04
C GLU A 333 1.85 -15.24 17.59
N GLN A 334 0.92 -14.56 16.92
CA GLN A 334 0.41 -13.27 17.37
C GLN A 334 -0.46 -13.35 18.64
N PHE A 335 -0.91 -14.54 19.02
CA PHE A 335 -1.72 -14.79 20.23
C PHE A 335 -0.93 -15.39 21.38
N LYS A 336 0.37 -15.64 21.25
CA LYS A 336 1.29 -16.05 22.31
C LYS A 336 1.93 -14.85 23.00
#